data_42a6eb9960ce1826f28c3a52652f217f
#
_entry.id   42a6eb9960ce1826f28c3a52652f217f
#
_cell.length_a   1.000
_cell.length_b   1.000
_cell.length_c   1.000
_cell.angle_alpha   90.00
_cell.angle_beta   90.00
_cell.angle_gamma   90.00
#
_symmetry.space_group_name_H-M   'P 1'
#
loop_
_entity.id
_entity.type
_entity.pdbx_description
1 polymer ?
#
loop_
_entity_poly.entity_id
_entity_poly.type
_entity_poly.pdbx_seq_one_letter_code
_entity_poly.pdbx_strand_id
1 'polypeptide(L)'
;MEYILLVGVHGVGKTTLLENLKKDMQFVALSISDLIRQAGNKIQSFDKFTKNITNNQELWKQELATYPFKDNDVVILDGHFTLLNHSKEIVKLPFSTFDGLEISKIILKKEHPVVIRERLEQRDNQYWKQELIESFQDSEENQALEFSRLKNIPIFIYDNDSKLDELKNLLNG
;
A
#
# COMPACT_ATOMS: atom_id res chain seq x y z
N MET A 1 -6.61 -13.99 -10.60
CA MET A 1 -7.03 -13.34 -9.32
C MET A 1 -6.80 -11.85 -9.48
N GLU A 2 -7.88 -11.07 -9.42
CA GLU A 2 -7.81 -9.62 -9.48
C GLU A 2 -7.55 -9.02 -8.09
N TYR A 3 -6.76 -7.97 -8.06
CA TYR A 3 -6.41 -7.25 -6.83
C TYR A 3 -6.86 -5.80 -6.89
N ILE A 4 -7.29 -5.29 -5.75
CA ILE A 4 -7.50 -3.86 -5.53
C ILE A 4 -6.27 -3.32 -4.79
N LEU A 5 -5.62 -2.32 -5.32
CA LEU A 5 -4.43 -1.72 -4.71
C LEU A 5 -4.84 -0.50 -3.87
N LEU A 6 -4.72 -0.61 -2.55
CA LEU A 6 -4.91 0.51 -1.62
C LEU A 6 -3.55 1.14 -1.34
N VAL A 7 -3.37 2.39 -1.73
CA VAL A 7 -2.12 3.14 -1.57
C VAL A 7 -2.31 4.43 -0.78
N GLY A 8 -1.23 4.97 -0.31
CA GLY A 8 -1.15 6.18 0.50
C GLY A 8 0.06 6.13 1.41
N VAL A 9 0.56 7.27 1.84
CA VAL A 9 1.75 7.38 2.67
C VAL A 9 1.56 6.76 4.05
N HIS A 10 2.65 6.45 4.73
CA HIS A 10 2.61 6.04 6.13
C HIS A 10 1.93 7.11 6.99
N GLY A 11 1.08 6.68 7.91
CA GLY A 11 0.32 7.59 8.79
C GLY A 11 -0.97 8.15 8.19
N VAL A 12 -1.29 7.84 6.92
CA VAL A 12 -2.51 8.34 6.26
C VAL A 12 -3.80 7.68 6.78
N GLY A 13 -3.71 6.53 7.44
CA GLY A 13 -4.86 5.84 8.04
C GLY A 13 -5.45 4.70 7.20
N LYS A 14 -4.65 4.02 6.38
CA LYS A 14 -5.10 2.85 5.59
C LYS A 14 -5.62 1.71 6.47
N THR A 15 -4.90 1.36 7.53
CA THR A 15 -5.32 0.31 8.47
C THR A 15 -6.68 0.61 9.08
N THR A 16 -6.89 1.84 9.57
CA THR A 16 -8.18 2.28 10.13
C THR A 16 -9.30 2.22 9.09
N LEU A 17 -9.01 2.62 7.85
CA LEU A 17 -9.98 2.50 6.75
C LEU A 17 -10.38 1.05 6.50
N LEU A 18 -9.41 0.13 6.43
CA LEU A 18 -9.67 -1.31 6.25
C LEU A 18 -10.46 -1.90 7.42
N GLU A 19 -10.15 -1.53 8.66
CA GLU A 19 -10.90 -1.95 9.84
C GLU A 19 -12.36 -1.47 9.80
N ASN A 20 -12.60 -0.24 9.35
CA ASN A 20 -13.95 0.28 9.20
C ASN A 20 -14.73 -0.43 8.09
N LEU A 21 -14.10 -0.71 6.97
CA LEU A 21 -14.72 -1.47 5.87
C LEU A 21 -15.09 -2.90 6.30
N LYS A 22 -14.24 -3.57 7.08
CA LYS A 22 -14.47 -4.95 7.58
C LYS A 22 -15.70 -5.08 8.47
N LYS A 23 -16.23 -3.99 9.02
CA LYS A 23 -17.46 -4.03 9.82
C LYS A 23 -18.69 -4.39 8.98
N ASP A 24 -18.67 -4.02 7.69
CA ASP A 24 -19.82 -4.14 6.81
C ASP A 24 -19.56 -4.99 5.56
N MET A 25 -18.31 -5.36 5.30
CA MET A 25 -17.89 -6.08 4.09
C MET A 25 -16.93 -7.21 4.42
N GLN A 26 -16.99 -8.26 3.62
CA GLN A 26 -16.01 -9.35 3.67
C GLN A 26 -15.00 -9.18 2.55
N PHE A 27 -13.73 -9.14 2.89
CA PHE A 27 -12.60 -9.10 1.95
C PHE A 27 -11.33 -9.59 2.64
N VAL A 28 -10.34 -9.95 1.84
CA VAL A 28 -9.00 -10.27 2.29
C VAL A 28 -8.13 -9.03 2.12
N ALA A 29 -7.51 -8.55 3.17
CA ALA A 29 -6.54 -7.46 3.12
C ALA A 29 -5.15 -7.98 3.46
N LEU A 30 -4.19 -7.76 2.58
CA LEU A 30 -2.79 -8.16 2.75
C LEU A 30 -1.89 -6.94 2.63
N SER A 31 -0.99 -6.77 3.58
CA SER A 31 0.05 -5.74 3.52
C SER A 31 1.23 -6.24 2.71
N ILE A 32 1.60 -5.50 1.66
CA ILE A 32 2.79 -5.81 0.85
C ILE A 32 4.06 -5.80 1.70
N SER A 33 4.17 -4.86 2.65
CA SER A 33 5.30 -4.80 3.58
C SER A 33 5.39 -6.05 4.46
N ASP A 34 4.25 -6.59 4.89
CA ASP A 34 4.21 -7.82 5.68
C ASP A 34 4.59 -9.04 4.85
N LEU A 35 4.12 -9.11 3.60
CA LEU A 35 4.50 -10.16 2.66
C LEU A 35 6.02 -10.15 2.38
N ILE A 36 6.60 -8.97 2.18
CA ILE A 36 8.05 -8.80 1.99
C ILE A 36 8.81 -9.31 3.24
N ARG A 37 8.35 -8.93 4.44
CA ARG A 37 8.97 -9.35 5.69
C ARG A 37 8.87 -10.86 5.89
N GLN A 38 7.71 -11.45 5.61
CA GLN A 38 7.51 -12.90 5.71
C GLN A 38 8.41 -13.67 4.74
N ALA A 39 8.51 -13.21 3.50
CA ALA A 39 9.41 -13.78 2.49
C ALA A 39 10.88 -13.69 2.93
N GLY A 40 11.31 -12.53 3.47
CA GLY A 40 12.65 -12.34 4.01
C GLY A 40 12.97 -13.25 5.19
N ASN A 41 12.03 -13.44 6.11
CA ASN A 41 12.20 -14.34 7.25
C ASN A 41 12.32 -15.81 6.84
N LYS A 42 11.56 -16.25 5.84
CA LYS A 42 11.67 -17.63 5.30
C LYS A 42 13.05 -17.88 4.70
N ILE A 43 13.61 -16.92 3.98
CA ILE A 43 14.97 -17.04 3.41
C ILE A 43 16.02 -17.14 4.50
N GLN A 44 15.93 -16.30 5.54
CA GLN A 44 16.87 -16.35 6.67
C GLN A 44 16.84 -17.68 7.43
N SER A 45 15.70 -18.36 7.46
CA SER A 45 15.56 -19.68 8.09
C SER A 45 16.09 -20.82 7.24
N PHE A 46 16.07 -20.68 5.89
CA PHE A 46 16.54 -21.72 4.95
C PHE A 46 17.99 -21.54 4.51
N ASP A 47 18.52 -20.33 4.54
CA ASP A 47 19.78 -20.01 3.87
C ASP A 47 20.71 -19.15 4.75
N LYS A 48 21.47 -19.82 5.62
CA LYS A 48 22.60 -19.18 6.31
C LYS A 48 23.79 -18.86 5.39
N PHE A 49 23.71 -19.20 4.10
CA PHE A 49 24.87 -19.20 3.18
C PHE A 49 24.71 -18.45 1.87
N THR A 50 23.55 -17.92 1.48
CA THR A 50 23.41 -17.18 0.22
C THR A 50 23.29 -15.68 0.43
N LYS A 51 24.39 -15.01 0.11
CA LYS A 51 24.47 -13.55 -0.05
C LYS A 51 23.82 -13.16 -1.39
N ASN A 52 22.50 -13.04 -1.47
CA ASN A 52 21.87 -12.31 -2.56
C ASN A 52 20.51 -11.78 -2.12
N ILE A 53 20.54 -10.58 -1.52
CA ILE A 53 19.38 -9.80 -1.06
C ILE A 53 18.71 -9.06 -2.23
N THR A 54 18.90 -9.50 -3.48
CA THR A 54 18.50 -8.71 -4.64
C THR A 54 17.05 -8.94 -5.10
N ASN A 55 16.26 -9.82 -4.48
CA ASN A 55 14.93 -10.17 -4.98
C ASN A 55 13.80 -10.20 -3.95
N ASN A 56 13.84 -9.37 -2.92
CA ASN A 56 12.71 -9.24 -1.98
C ASN A 56 11.40 -8.85 -2.70
N GLN A 57 11.50 -8.19 -3.85
CA GLN A 57 10.35 -7.78 -4.64
C GLN A 57 9.68 -8.91 -5.40
N GLU A 58 10.40 -9.96 -5.80
CA GLU A 58 9.81 -11.14 -6.45
C GLU A 58 9.27 -12.14 -5.41
N LEU A 59 9.89 -12.20 -4.25
CA LEU A 59 9.56 -13.18 -3.22
C LEU A 59 8.20 -12.92 -2.56
N TRP A 60 7.84 -11.64 -2.34
CA TRP A 60 6.52 -11.33 -1.79
C TRP A 60 5.37 -11.70 -2.74
N LYS A 61 5.61 -11.64 -4.05
CA LYS A 61 4.64 -12.11 -5.05
C LYS A 61 4.47 -13.62 -5.00
N GLN A 62 5.52 -14.37 -4.71
CA GLN A 62 5.43 -15.82 -4.48
C GLN A 62 4.63 -16.13 -3.21
N GLU A 63 4.84 -15.39 -2.12
CA GLU A 63 4.02 -15.50 -0.92
C GLU A 63 2.55 -15.21 -1.20
N LEU A 64 2.28 -14.13 -1.97
CA LEU A 64 0.94 -13.80 -2.41
C LEU A 64 0.30 -14.92 -3.24
N ALA A 65 1.06 -15.52 -4.17
CA ALA A 65 0.58 -16.60 -5.03
C ALA A 65 0.24 -17.89 -4.27
N THR A 66 0.84 -18.11 -3.10
CA THR A 66 0.57 -19.27 -2.24
C THR A 66 -0.53 -19.04 -1.22
N TYR A 67 -1.06 -17.82 -1.14
CA TYR A 67 -2.15 -17.51 -0.20
C TYR A 67 -3.43 -18.27 -0.59
N PRO A 68 -4.15 -18.89 0.36
CA PRO A 68 -5.31 -19.74 0.07
C PRO A 68 -6.59 -18.91 -0.18
N PHE A 69 -6.60 -18.15 -1.27
CA PHE A 69 -7.78 -17.38 -1.69
C PHE A 69 -8.92 -18.31 -2.09
N LYS A 70 -10.15 -17.85 -1.86
CA LYS A 70 -11.37 -18.47 -2.39
C LYS A 70 -11.75 -17.78 -3.71
N ASP A 71 -12.53 -18.49 -4.54
CA ASP A 71 -12.88 -18.01 -5.89
C ASP A 71 -13.57 -16.64 -5.95
N ASN A 72 -14.28 -16.25 -4.89
CA ASN A 72 -15.02 -14.99 -4.82
C ASN A 72 -14.44 -13.99 -3.81
N ASP A 73 -13.20 -14.19 -3.36
CA ASP A 73 -12.58 -13.24 -2.46
C ASP A 73 -12.30 -11.91 -3.16
N VAL A 74 -12.74 -10.82 -2.55
CA VAL A 74 -12.25 -9.47 -2.86
C VAL A 74 -10.93 -9.31 -2.14
N VAL A 75 -9.85 -9.05 -2.87
CA VAL A 75 -8.50 -8.96 -2.30
C VAL A 75 -7.97 -7.54 -2.42
N ILE A 76 -7.68 -6.94 -1.27
CA ILE A 76 -7.08 -5.61 -1.17
C ILE A 76 -5.61 -5.75 -0.77
N LEU A 77 -4.71 -5.24 -1.61
CA LEU A 77 -3.28 -5.13 -1.32
C LEU A 77 -2.99 -3.73 -0.76
N ASP A 78 -2.59 -3.67 0.50
CA ASP A 78 -2.14 -2.42 1.14
C ASP A 78 -0.67 -2.19 0.81
N GLY A 79 -0.40 -1.13 0.06
CA GLY A 79 0.93 -0.76 -0.39
C GLY A 79 1.14 0.75 -0.47
N HIS A 80 2.16 1.14 -1.19
CA HIS A 80 2.52 2.53 -1.45
C HIS A 80 3.44 2.61 -2.67
N PHE A 81 3.48 3.78 -3.31
CA PHE A 81 4.37 4.07 -4.43
C PHE A 81 5.64 4.81 -4.00
N THR A 82 5.62 5.40 -2.81
CA THR A 82 6.72 6.21 -2.28
C THR A 82 7.04 5.83 -0.84
N LEU A 83 8.30 5.94 -0.48
CA LEU A 83 8.84 5.67 0.84
C LEU A 83 9.70 6.84 1.30
N LEU A 84 9.87 6.99 2.60
CA LEU A 84 10.95 7.79 3.17
C LEU A 84 12.08 6.86 3.59
N ASN A 85 13.30 7.17 3.14
CA ASN A 85 14.50 6.46 3.59
C ASN A 85 14.95 6.95 4.99
N HIS A 86 16.02 6.37 5.53
CA HIS A 86 16.55 6.75 6.84
C HIS A 86 16.99 8.23 6.92
N SER A 87 17.35 8.83 5.79
CA SER A 87 17.70 10.25 5.68
C SER A 87 16.49 11.17 5.48
N LYS A 88 15.26 10.62 5.58
CA LYS A 88 14.00 11.33 5.31
C LYS A 88 13.90 11.89 3.88
N GLU A 89 14.51 11.22 2.92
CA GLU A 89 14.36 11.52 1.51
C GLU A 89 13.24 10.69 0.90
N ILE A 90 12.46 11.29 -0.01
CA ILE A 90 11.37 10.63 -0.72
C ILE A 90 11.96 9.73 -1.80
N VAL A 91 11.67 8.43 -1.70
CA VAL A 91 12.08 7.42 -2.67
C VAL A 91 10.85 6.89 -3.40
N LYS A 92 10.85 6.99 -4.72
CA LYS A 92 9.79 6.42 -5.57
C LYS A 92 10.11 4.96 -5.86
N LEU A 93 9.14 4.09 -5.62
CA LEU A 93 9.25 2.69 -6.02
C LEU A 93 9.04 2.56 -7.54
N PRO A 94 9.79 1.67 -8.21
CA PRO A 94 9.58 1.43 -9.63
C PRO A 94 8.21 0.76 -9.83
N PHE A 95 7.51 1.10 -10.91
CA PHE A 95 6.20 0.51 -11.24
C PHE A 95 6.30 -0.99 -11.52
N SER A 96 7.47 -1.49 -11.90
CA SER A 96 7.76 -2.92 -12.02
C SER A 96 7.56 -3.70 -10.72
N THR A 97 7.52 -3.03 -9.57
CA THR A 97 7.12 -3.64 -8.29
C THR A 97 5.78 -4.38 -8.39
N PHE A 98 4.87 -3.88 -9.21
CA PHE A 98 3.52 -4.43 -9.39
C PHE A 98 3.36 -5.26 -10.68
N ASP A 99 4.44 -5.47 -11.45
CA ASP A 99 4.36 -6.28 -12.68
C ASP A 99 3.97 -7.73 -12.36
N GLY A 100 3.15 -8.31 -13.21
CA GLY A 100 2.60 -9.66 -13.04
C GLY A 100 1.38 -9.75 -12.13
N LEU A 101 0.93 -8.63 -11.51
CA LEU A 101 -0.32 -8.58 -10.77
C LEU A 101 -1.45 -8.02 -11.65
N GLU A 102 -2.60 -8.64 -11.58
CA GLU A 102 -3.82 -8.19 -12.21
C GLU A 102 -4.54 -7.21 -11.29
N ILE A 103 -4.15 -5.93 -11.36
CA ILE A 103 -4.74 -4.86 -10.55
C ILE A 103 -5.95 -4.31 -11.28
N SER A 104 -7.14 -4.47 -10.70
CA SER A 104 -8.40 -4.02 -11.29
C SER A 104 -8.78 -2.59 -10.93
N LYS A 105 -8.39 -2.14 -9.74
CA LYS A 105 -8.73 -0.81 -9.22
C LYS A 105 -7.60 -0.31 -8.30
N ILE A 106 -7.46 1.01 -8.22
CA ILE A 106 -6.57 1.68 -7.27
C ILE A 106 -7.41 2.55 -6.35
N ILE A 107 -7.16 2.49 -5.05
CA ILE A 107 -7.71 3.39 -4.05
C ILE A 107 -6.54 4.17 -3.47
N LEU A 108 -6.54 5.48 -3.66
CA LEU A 108 -5.57 6.38 -3.06
C LEU A 108 -6.20 7.00 -1.81
N LYS A 109 -5.71 6.60 -0.63
CA LYS A 109 -6.11 7.21 0.63
C LYS A 109 -5.29 8.47 0.88
N LYS A 110 -5.98 9.59 1.10
CA LYS A 110 -5.39 10.88 1.48
C LYS A 110 -5.87 11.33 2.86
N GLU A 111 -5.08 12.16 3.51
CA GLU A 111 -5.40 12.78 4.79
C GLU A 111 -4.77 14.19 4.85
N HIS A 112 -5.24 15.04 5.74
CA HIS A 112 -4.59 16.33 5.98
C HIS A 112 -3.15 16.13 6.45
N PRO A 113 -2.18 16.84 5.85
CA PRO A 113 -0.76 16.67 6.18
C PRO A 113 -0.45 16.89 7.68
N VAL A 114 -1.18 17.78 8.35
CA VAL A 114 -1.05 17.99 9.81
C VAL A 114 -1.38 16.71 10.58
N VAL A 115 -2.46 16.02 10.21
CA VAL A 115 -2.89 14.78 10.87
C VAL A 115 -1.88 13.66 10.62
N ILE A 116 -1.36 13.55 9.39
CA ILE A 116 -0.31 12.58 9.05
C ILE A 116 0.93 12.85 9.91
N ARG A 117 1.37 14.11 9.98
CA ARG A 117 2.52 14.51 10.78
C ARG A 117 2.35 14.12 12.25
N GLU A 118 1.23 14.46 12.86
CA GLU A 118 0.95 14.15 14.27
C GLU A 118 0.99 12.64 14.54
N ARG A 119 0.43 11.82 13.66
CA ARG A 119 0.47 10.35 13.77
C ARG A 119 1.89 9.81 13.66
N LEU A 120 2.68 10.34 12.73
CA LEU A 120 4.09 9.93 12.57
C LEU A 120 4.95 10.36 13.77
N GLU A 121 4.74 11.57 14.30
CA GLU A 121 5.44 12.05 15.51
C GLU A 121 5.14 11.20 16.73
N GLN A 122 3.87 10.81 16.92
CA GLN A 122 3.47 9.91 18.01
C GLN A 122 4.07 8.50 17.86
N ARG A 123 4.12 7.97 16.63
CA ARG A 123 4.67 6.63 16.37
C ARG A 123 6.18 6.58 16.53
N ASP A 124 6.88 7.56 15.97
CA ASP A 124 8.34 7.54 15.83
C ASP A 124 9.04 8.33 16.94
N ASN A 125 8.27 9.07 17.77
CA ASN A 125 8.78 9.95 18.83
C ASN A 125 9.88 10.90 18.34
N GLN A 126 9.69 11.47 17.15
CA GLN A 126 10.58 12.44 16.53
C GLN A 126 9.79 13.48 15.73
N TYR A 127 10.41 14.66 15.56
CA TYR A 127 9.82 15.77 14.81
C TYR A 127 9.81 15.51 13.31
N TRP A 128 8.71 15.86 12.65
CA TRP A 128 8.51 15.81 11.22
C TRP A 128 8.19 17.20 10.66
N LYS A 129 8.92 17.64 9.63
CA LYS A 129 8.62 18.90 8.96
C LYS A 129 7.32 18.78 8.17
N GLN A 130 6.45 19.79 8.30
CA GLN A 130 5.16 19.83 7.60
C GLN A 130 5.35 19.75 6.07
N GLU A 131 6.29 20.52 5.52
CA GLU A 131 6.57 20.58 4.08
C GLU A 131 7.04 19.23 3.54
N LEU A 132 7.77 18.45 4.34
CA LEU A 132 8.19 17.10 3.95
C LEU A 132 6.98 16.17 3.84
N ILE A 133 6.05 16.25 4.78
CA ILE A 133 4.82 15.45 4.76
C ILE A 133 3.95 15.80 3.56
N GLU A 134 3.80 17.09 3.26
CA GLU A 134 3.08 17.57 2.07
C GLU A 134 3.71 17.02 0.79
N SER A 135 5.02 17.19 0.63
CA SER A 135 5.75 16.69 -0.53
C SER A 135 5.69 15.15 -0.65
N PHE A 136 5.71 14.45 0.48
CA PHE A 136 5.60 12.99 0.51
C PHE A 136 4.23 12.53 0.02
N GLN A 137 3.14 13.13 0.50
CA GLN A 137 1.78 12.81 0.03
C GLN A 137 1.57 13.20 -1.44
N ASP A 138 2.08 14.36 -1.88
CA ASP A 138 2.01 14.78 -3.28
C ASP A 138 2.77 13.81 -4.20
N SER A 139 3.93 13.33 -3.77
CA SER A 139 4.69 12.34 -4.53
C SER A 139 3.94 11.02 -4.66
N GLU A 140 3.31 10.54 -3.59
CA GLU A 140 2.46 9.34 -3.60
C GLU A 140 1.29 9.49 -4.57
N GLU A 141 0.57 10.62 -4.50
CA GLU A 141 -0.54 10.91 -5.40
C GLU A 141 -0.11 10.96 -6.86
N ASN A 142 0.97 11.67 -7.16
CA ASN A 142 1.49 11.77 -8.53
C ASN A 142 1.89 10.40 -9.09
N GLN A 143 2.53 9.56 -8.29
CA GLN A 143 2.88 8.19 -8.70
C GLN A 143 1.65 7.31 -8.91
N ALA A 144 0.65 7.40 -8.03
CA ALA A 144 -0.59 6.65 -8.16
C ALA A 144 -1.37 7.04 -9.44
N LEU A 145 -1.47 8.34 -9.71
CA LEU A 145 -2.13 8.85 -10.91
C LEU A 145 -1.37 8.45 -12.19
N GLU A 146 -0.06 8.52 -12.18
CA GLU A 146 0.75 8.11 -13.33
C GLU A 146 0.66 6.61 -13.59
N PHE A 147 0.72 5.77 -12.55
CA PHE A 147 0.54 4.34 -12.67
C PHE A 147 -0.85 3.98 -13.21
N SER A 148 -1.91 4.61 -12.68
CA SER A 148 -3.28 4.47 -13.18
C SER A 148 -3.37 4.78 -14.69
N ARG A 149 -2.80 5.89 -15.12
CA ARG A 149 -2.79 6.32 -16.53
C ARG A 149 -2.01 5.34 -17.41
N LEU A 150 -0.81 4.95 -17.01
CA LEU A 150 0.07 4.07 -17.82
C LEU A 150 -0.49 2.66 -17.96
N LYS A 151 -1.11 2.15 -16.92
CA LYS A 151 -1.69 0.79 -16.90
C LYS A 151 -3.17 0.76 -17.26
N ASN A 152 -3.79 1.93 -17.52
CA ASN A 152 -5.22 2.08 -17.78
C ASN A 152 -6.12 1.44 -16.70
N ILE A 153 -5.76 1.67 -15.43
CA ILE A 153 -6.45 1.14 -14.27
C ILE A 153 -7.24 2.28 -13.59
N PRO A 154 -8.54 2.11 -13.31
CA PRO A 154 -9.33 3.14 -12.63
C PRO A 154 -8.78 3.43 -11.23
N ILE A 155 -8.74 4.71 -10.87
CA ILE A 155 -8.31 5.18 -9.56
C ILE A 155 -9.43 5.94 -8.86
N PHE A 156 -9.64 5.63 -7.58
CA PHE A 156 -10.55 6.33 -6.68
C PHE A 156 -9.74 7.02 -5.58
N ILE A 157 -9.89 8.35 -5.45
CA ILE A 157 -9.24 9.11 -4.39
C ILE A 157 -10.20 9.17 -3.20
N TYR A 158 -9.77 8.60 -2.07
CA TYR A 158 -10.49 8.62 -0.81
C TYR A 158 -9.82 9.60 0.16
N ASP A 159 -10.43 10.74 0.34
CA ASP A 159 -9.96 11.83 1.21
C ASP A 159 -10.98 12.14 2.32
N ASN A 160 -10.82 13.28 3.00
CA ASN A 160 -11.67 13.68 4.11
C ASN A 160 -13.09 14.06 3.70
N ASP A 161 -13.32 14.40 2.43
CA ASP A 161 -14.63 14.74 1.90
C ASP A 161 -15.37 13.51 1.34
N SER A 162 -14.68 12.38 1.17
CA SER A 162 -15.23 11.14 0.66
C SER A 162 -16.08 10.41 1.69
N LYS A 163 -17.14 9.76 1.21
CA LYS A 163 -18.03 8.95 2.06
C LYS A 163 -17.63 7.47 1.99
N LEU A 164 -17.69 6.81 3.13
CA LEU A 164 -17.36 5.37 3.22
C LEU A 164 -18.29 4.54 2.33
N ASP A 165 -19.55 4.92 2.18
CA ASP A 165 -20.52 4.21 1.33
C ASP A 165 -20.17 4.28 -0.17
N GLU A 166 -19.55 5.37 -0.63
CA GLU A 166 -19.06 5.47 -2.01
C GLU A 166 -17.96 4.44 -2.26
N LEU A 167 -17.06 4.29 -1.29
CA LEU A 167 -16.00 3.28 -1.36
C LEU A 167 -16.55 1.86 -1.30
N LYS A 168 -17.53 1.60 -0.43
CA LYS A 168 -18.20 0.29 -0.37
C LYS A 168 -18.88 -0.08 -1.70
N ASN A 169 -19.57 0.87 -2.32
CA ASN A 169 -20.18 0.67 -3.63
C ASN A 169 -19.15 0.36 -4.71
N LEU A 170 -18.01 1.04 -4.70
CA LEU A 170 -16.89 0.77 -5.60
C LEU A 170 -16.33 -0.65 -5.44
N LEU A 171 -16.26 -1.14 -4.22
CA LEU A 171 -15.72 -2.46 -3.89
C LEU A 171 -16.69 -3.60 -4.22
N ASN A 172 -18.00 -3.33 -4.22
CA ASN A 172 -19.05 -4.31 -4.54
C ASN A 172 -19.36 -4.42 -6.04
N GLY A 173 -18.91 -3.48 -6.86
CA GLY A 173 -19.11 -3.45 -8.31
C GLY A 173 -17.88 -3.83 -9.05
#